data_ec8c9ea80d64b75e3654ff936be543be
#
_entry.id   ec8c9ea80d64b75e3654ff936be543be
#
_cell.length_a   1.000
_cell.length_b   1.000
_cell.length_c   1.000
_cell.angle_alpha   90.00
_cell.angle_beta   90.00
_cell.angle_gamma   90.00
#
_symmetry.space_group_name_H-M   'P 1'
#
loop_
_entity.id
_entity.type
_entity.pdbx_description
1 polymer ?
#
loop_
_entity_poly.entity_id
_entity_poly.type
_entity_poly.pdbx_seq_one_letter_code
_entity_poly.pdbx_strand_id
1 'polypeptide(L)'
;MEGLTIPLSGLTEEPLFVDWNQDGTAMQLIALIDDAGAPQLAFNTCQVCAGSPYAYFEYQNGVLVCQNCGIRFALSSVGNVSGGCNPKPVTGYESDGAQLIVPEEVLVQAAPSFKNWKVF
;
A
#
# COMPACT_ATOMS: atom_id res chain seq x y z
N MET A 1 -14.78 6.72 -13.87
CA MET A 1 -14.76 5.38 -13.28
C MET A 1 -14.38 5.46 -11.83
N GLU A 2 -15.09 4.75 -11.01
CA GLU A 2 -14.83 4.73 -9.60
C GLU A 2 -13.61 3.88 -9.30
N GLY A 3 -12.73 4.39 -8.48
CA GLY A 3 -11.64 3.63 -7.93
C GLY A 3 -11.94 3.21 -6.51
N LEU A 4 -10.89 3.13 -5.70
CA LEU A 4 -11.01 2.75 -4.29
C LEU A 4 -11.14 4.00 -3.42
N THR A 5 -12.08 3.98 -2.48
CA THR A 5 -12.21 5.04 -1.49
C THR A 5 -11.92 4.48 -0.10
N ILE A 6 -11.18 5.25 0.69
CA ILE A 6 -10.78 4.87 2.04
C ILE A 6 -11.19 5.98 3.00
N PRO A 7 -12.12 5.71 3.95
CA PRO A 7 -12.53 6.75 4.90
C PRO A 7 -11.38 7.19 5.80
N LEU A 8 -11.16 8.50 5.90
CA LEU A 8 -10.12 9.03 6.78
C LEU A 8 -10.41 8.73 8.24
N SER A 9 -11.69 8.69 8.61
CA SER A 9 -12.08 8.40 9.99
C SER A 9 -11.69 7.00 10.46
N GLY A 10 -11.42 6.10 9.53
CA GLY A 10 -10.97 4.75 9.85
C GLY A 10 -9.47 4.60 9.96
N LEU A 11 -8.71 5.65 9.69
CA LEU A 11 -7.25 5.59 9.71
C LEU A 11 -6.71 5.95 11.09
N THR A 12 -5.68 5.24 11.50
CA THR A 12 -4.94 5.49 12.72
C THR A 12 -3.46 5.45 12.41
N GLU A 13 -2.63 5.56 13.44
CA GLU A 13 -1.18 5.42 13.26
C GLU A 13 -0.76 3.98 13.01
N GLU A 14 -1.67 3.01 13.21
CA GLU A 14 -1.43 1.63 12.82
C GLU A 14 -1.86 1.43 11.37
N PRO A 15 -1.13 0.60 10.60
CA PRO A 15 -1.47 0.39 9.19
C PRO A 15 -2.79 -0.37 9.04
N LEU A 16 -3.63 0.15 8.16
CA LEU A 16 -4.85 -0.52 7.73
C LEU A 16 -4.57 -1.13 6.36
N PHE A 17 -4.79 -2.43 6.24
CA PHE A 17 -4.59 -3.14 4.98
C PHE A 17 -5.93 -3.20 4.24
N VAL A 18 -5.98 -2.61 3.05
CA VAL A 18 -7.22 -2.50 2.27
C VAL A 18 -7.10 -3.38 1.05
N ASP A 19 -7.95 -4.39 0.95
CA ASP A 19 -7.95 -5.31 -0.19
C ASP A 19 -8.64 -4.68 -1.40
N TRP A 20 -8.12 -5.00 -2.57
CA TRP A 20 -8.69 -4.58 -3.84
C TRP A 20 -8.49 -5.69 -4.86
N ASN A 21 -9.40 -5.78 -5.82
CA ASN A 21 -9.26 -6.72 -6.93
C ASN A 21 -9.45 -5.95 -8.23
N GLN A 22 -8.43 -5.97 -9.08
CA GLN A 22 -8.46 -5.29 -10.37
C GLN A 22 -8.44 -6.33 -11.47
N ASP A 23 -9.60 -6.60 -12.05
CA ASP A 23 -9.75 -7.52 -13.18
C ASP A 23 -9.14 -8.90 -12.89
N GLY A 24 -9.37 -9.42 -11.68
CA GLY A 24 -8.86 -10.72 -11.28
C GLY A 24 -7.49 -10.69 -10.62
N THR A 25 -6.85 -9.53 -10.54
CA THR A 25 -5.57 -9.38 -9.84
C THR A 25 -5.81 -8.92 -8.42
N ALA A 26 -5.43 -9.76 -7.46
CA ALA A 26 -5.55 -9.41 -6.05
C ALA A 26 -4.49 -8.37 -5.68
N MET A 27 -4.92 -7.28 -5.05
CA MET A 27 -4.06 -6.18 -4.64
C MET A 27 -4.38 -5.81 -3.20
N GLN A 28 -3.46 -5.09 -2.56
CA GLN A 28 -3.69 -4.60 -1.21
C GLN A 28 -2.96 -3.28 -1.04
N LEU A 29 -3.60 -2.33 -0.36
CA LEU A 29 -3.01 -1.04 -0.05
C LEU A 29 -2.77 -0.96 1.46
N ILE A 30 -1.81 -0.13 1.84
CA ILE A 30 -1.50 0.16 3.23
C ILE A 30 -1.86 1.63 3.47
N ALA A 31 -2.75 1.88 4.41
CA ALA A 31 -3.21 3.23 4.72
C ALA A 31 -3.07 3.49 6.21
N LEU A 32 -2.54 4.65 6.57
CA LEU A 32 -2.42 5.08 7.96
C LEU A 32 -2.28 6.58 8.00
N ILE A 33 -2.27 7.15 9.19
CA ILE A 33 -1.93 8.55 9.41
C ILE A 33 -0.59 8.62 10.15
N ASP A 34 0.18 9.68 9.88
CA ASP A 34 1.41 9.91 10.63
C ASP A 34 1.09 10.59 11.98
N ASP A 35 2.12 10.92 12.74
CA ASP A 35 1.95 11.54 14.06
C ASP A 35 1.39 12.96 13.99
N ALA A 36 1.40 13.57 12.82
CA ALA A 36 0.79 14.88 12.59
C ALA A 36 -0.65 14.76 12.07
N GLY A 37 -1.13 13.50 11.86
CA GLY A 37 -2.47 13.25 11.35
C GLY A 37 -2.60 13.29 9.84
N ALA A 38 -1.47 13.38 9.13
CA ALA A 38 -1.49 13.39 7.67
C ALA A 38 -1.61 11.97 7.11
N PRO A 39 -2.46 11.76 6.09
CA PRO A 39 -2.64 10.42 5.53
C PRO A 39 -1.41 9.96 4.77
N GLN A 40 -1.10 8.67 4.91
CA GLN A 40 -0.02 8.00 4.20
C GLN A 40 -0.61 6.81 3.48
N LEU A 41 -0.26 6.61 2.23
CA LEU A 41 -0.86 5.56 1.40
C LEU A 41 0.20 4.94 0.51
N ALA A 42 0.24 3.61 0.51
CA ALA A 42 1.13 2.85 -0.35
C ALA A 42 0.48 1.55 -0.78
N PHE A 43 0.98 0.95 -1.85
CA PHE A 43 0.59 -0.40 -2.23
C PHE A 43 1.37 -1.40 -1.39
N ASN A 44 0.72 -2.48 -0.96
CA ASN A 44 1.39 -3.52 -0.19
C ASN A 44 2.14 -4.48 -1.12
N THR A 45 3.14 -3.94 -1.80
CA THR A 45 4.09 -4.72 -2.59
C THR A 45 5.44 -4.03 -2.52
N CYS A 46 6.49 -4.82 -2.47
CA CYS A 46 7.85 -4.29 -2.46
C CYS A 46 8.27 -3.94 -3.89
N GLN A 47 8.79 -2.74 -4.09
CA GLN A 47 9.21 -2.30 -5.42
C GLN A 47 10.29 -3.19 -6.03
N VAL A 48 11.26 -3.61 -5.20
CA VAL A 48 12.36 -4.46 -5.67
C VAL A 48 11.94 -5.92 -5.81
N CYS A 49 11.04 -6.37 -4.94
CA CYS A 49 10.63 -7.78 -4.90
C CYS A 49 9.39 -8.05 -5.76
N ALA A 50 8.88 -7.04 -6.48
CA ALA A 50 7.68 -7.19 -7.30
C ALA A 50 7.83 -8.39 -8.24
N GLY A 51 6.76 -9.18 -8.34
CA GLY A 51 6.77 -10.43 -9.10
C GLY A 51 6.99 -11.66 -8.23
N SER A 52 7.45 -11.50 -6.99
CA SER A 52 7.55 -12.59 -6.04
C SER A 52 6.22 -12.80 -5.31
N PRO A 53 5.83 -14.07 -5.03
CA PRO A 53 4.64 -14.32 -4.19
C PRO A 53 4.76 -13.74 -2.79
N TYR A 54 5.99 -13.49 -2.33
CA TYR A 54 6.26 -12.97 -0.99
C TYR A 54 6.50 -11.46 -0.98
N ALA A 55 6.25 -10.76 -2.07
CA ALA A 55 6.48 -9.32 -2.17
C ALA A 55 5.36 -8.54 -1.49
N TYR A 56 5.19 -8.75 -0.19
CA TYR A 56 4.23 -8.02 0.62
C TYR A 56 4.79 -7.80 2.01
N PHE A 57 4.20 -6.85 2.73
CA PHE A 57 4.63 -6.50 4.08
C PHE A 57 3.60 -6.95 5.10
N GLU A 58 4.08 -7.33 6.29
CA GLU A 58 3.24 -7.60 7.45
C GLU A 58 3.60 -6.62 8.55
N TYR A 59 2.60 -6.24 9.33
CA TYR A 59 2.81 -5.34 10.46
C TYR A 59 3.24 -6.17 11.67
N GLN A 60 4.47 -5.96 12.13
CA GLN A 60 5.04 -6.71 13.24
C GLN A 60 5.82 -5.75 14.14
N ASN A 61 5.50 -5.77 15.44
CA ASN A 61 6.26 -5.01 16.44
C ASN A 61 6.44 -3.52 16.08
N GLY A 62 5.41 -2.90 15.53
CA GLY A 62 5.42 -1.47 15.23
C GLY A 62 6.09 -1.10 13.92
N VAL A 63 6.50 -2.07 13.11
CA VAL A 63 7.11 -1.81 11.79
C VAL A 63 6.51 -2.76 10.76
N LEU A 64 6.71 -2.41 9.48
CA LEU A 64 6.35 -3.29 8.38
C LEU A 64 7.57 -4.15 8.02
N VAL A 65 7.34 -5.43 7.79
CA VAL A 65 8.41 -6.38 7.45
C VAL A 65 8.11 -7.00 6.09
N CYS A 66 9.04 -6.83 5.15
CA CYS A 66 8.91 -7.46 3.83
C CYS A 66 9.08 -8.96 3.97
N GLN A 67 8.10 -9.72 3.51
CA GLN A 67 8.11 -11.17 3.67
C GLN A 67 9.04 -11.88 2.70
N ASN A 68 9.53 -11.16 1.68
CA ASN A 68 10.48 -11.73 0.73
C ASN A 68 11.93 -11.56 1.19
N CYS A 69 12.31 -10.36 1.64
CA CYS A 69 13.70 -10.06 1.99
C CYS A 69 13.94 -9.82 3.48
N GLY A 70 12.88 -9.71 4.28
CA GLY A 70 13.01 -9.53 5.73
C GLY A 70 13.35 -8.13 6.19
N ILE A 71 13.44 -7.16 5.28
CA ILE A 71 13.75 -5.79 5.65
C ILE A 71 12.60 -5.18 6.44
N ARG A 72 12.96 -4.43 7.49
CA ARG A 72 12.00 -3.70 8.30
C ARG A 72 11.85 -2.29 7.75
N PHE A 73 10.60 -1.83 7.71
CA PHE A 73 10.27 -0.54 7.12
C PHE A 73 9.47 0.29 8.12
N ALA A 74 9.94 1.51 8.40
CA ALA A 74 9.29 2.39 9.37
C ALA A 74 7.93 2.86 8.85
N LEU A 75 6.92 2.89 9.72
CA LEU A 75 5.58 3.34 9.35
C LEU A 75 5.58 4.76 8.83
N SER A 76 6.41 5.63 9.40
CA SER A 76 6.49 7.04 8.99
C SER A 76 6.99 7.21 7.55
N SER A 77 7.60 6.18 6.98
CA SER A 77 8.13 6.24 5.62
C SER A 77 7.16 5.71 4.57
N VAL A 78 5.99 5.20 4.97
CA VAL A 78 5.00 4.67 4.04
C VAL A 78 4.53 5.80 3.11
N GLY A 79 4.61 5.55 1.80
CA GLY A 79 4.24 6.53 0.79
C GLY A 79 5.27 7.61 0.52
N ASN A 80 6.36 7.67 1.29
CA ASN A 80 7.35 8.75 1.20
C ASN A 80 8.69 8.30 0.59
N VAL A 81 8.90 7.00 0.46
CA VAL A 81 10.18 6.45 -0.01
C VAL A 81 9.95 5.64 -1.27
N SER A 82 10.81 5.82 -2.26
CA SER A 82 10.76 5.04 -3.48
C SER A 82 12.15 4.51 -3.81
N GLY A 83 12.16 3.37 -4.53
CA GLY A 83 13.41 2.69 -4.88
C GLY A 83 13.91 1.84 -3.72
N GLY A 84 14.25 0.59 -3.97
CA GLY A 84 14.70 -0.33 -2.95
C GLY A 84 13.54 -1.15 -2.37
N CYS A 85 13.79 -1.81 -1.25
CA CYS A 85 12.80 -2.70 -0.62
C CYS A 85 11.87 -1.90 0.29
N ASN A 86 10.87 -1.30 -0.30
CA ASN A 86 9.88 -0.47 0.40
C ASN A 86 8.51 -0.66 -0.24
N PRO A 87 7.43 -0.36 0.51
CA PRO A 87 6.10 -0.37 -0.08
C PRO A 87 6.03 0.63 -1.23
N LYS A 88 5.42 0.21 -2.34
CA LYS A 88 5.31 1.06 -3.52
C LYS A 88 4.40 2.25 -3.22
N PRO A 89 4.90 3.50 -3.31
CA PRO A 89 4.06 4.67 -3.04
C PRO A 89 2.88 4.75 -4.00
N VAL A 90 1.73 5.16 -3.48
CA VAL A 90 0.57 5.47 -4.31
C VAL A 90 0.68 6.92 -4.73
N THR A 91 0.70 7.18 -6.03
CA THR A 91 0.70 8.53 -6.58
C THR A 91 -0.62 8.77 -7.30
N GLY A 92 -1.05 10.03 -7.37
CA GLY A 92 -2.27 10.38 -8.08
C GLY A 92 -3.55 10.15 -7.29
N TYR A 93 -3.48 9.81 -6.01
CA TYR A 93 -4.67 9.75 -5.18
C TYR A 93 -5.05 11.16 -4.72
N GLU A 94 -6.34 11.32 -4.37
CA GLU A 94 -6.87 12.58 -3.91
C GLU A 94 -7.51 12.43 -2.54
N SER A 95 -7.65 13.54 -1.82
CA SER A 95 -8.36 13.57 -0.55
C SER A 95 -9.40 14.68 -0.60
N ASP A 96 -10.63 14.37 -0.23
CA ASP A 96 -11.70 15.38 -0.17
C ASP A 96 -11.95 15.87 1.26
N GLY A 97 -11.06 15.54 2.19
CA GLY A 97 -11.21 15.90 3.60
C GLY A 97 -11.99 14.89 4.43
N ALA A 98 -12.67 13.96 3.78
CA ALA A 98 -13.45 12.91 4.45
C ALA A 98 -12.94 11.53 4.08
N GLN A 99 -12.33 11.38 2.91
CA GLN A 99 -11.84 10.09 2.44
C GLN A 99 -10.70 10.28 1.44
N LEU A 100 -9.89 9.23 1.29
CA LEU A 100 -8.89 9.15 0.24
C LEU A 100 -9.54 8.48 -0.96
N ILE A 101 -9.23 8.98 -2.16
CA ILE A 101 -9.78 8.48 -3.41
C ILE A 101 -8.62 8.07 -4.30
N VAL A 102 -8.56 6.77 -4.63
CA VAL A 102 -7.54 6.23 -5.54
C VAL A 102 -8.24 5.96 -6.87
N PRO A 103 -7.94 6.74 -7.92
CA PRO A 103 -8.58 6.53 -9.22
C PRO A 103 -8.31 5.14 -9.77
N GLU A 104 -9.26 4.60 -10.52
CA GLU A 104 -9.10 3.26 -11.10
C GLU A 104 -7.86 3.16 -11.99
N GLU A 105 -7.53 4.21 -12.73
CA GLU A 105 -6.34 4.21 -13.58
C GLU A 105 -5.05 3.98 -12.80
N VAL A 106 -4.99 4.50 -11.57
CA VAL A 106 -3.83 4.29 -10.69
C VAL A 106 -3.76 2.83 -10.27
N LEU A 107 -4.91 2.22 -9.98
CA LEU A 107 -4.98 0.81 -9.61
C LEU A 107 -4.61 -0.09 -10.78
N VAL A 108 -5.08 0.25 -11.98
CA VAL A 108 -4.75 -0.50 -13.20
C VAL A 108 -3.25 -0.46 -13.46
N GLN A 109 -2.63 0.71 -13.30
CA GLN A 109 -1.20 0.85 -13.53
C GLN A 109 -0.37 0.09 -12.51
N ALA A 110 -0.88 -0.09 -11.30
CA ALA A 110 -0.18 -0.82 -10.25
C ALA A 110 -0.37 -2.33 -10.33
N ALA A 111 -1.39 -2.81 -11.01
CA ALA A 111 -1.74 -4.23 -11.07
C ALA A 111 -0.57 -5.13 -11.50
N PRO A 112 0.28 -4.76 -12.49
CA PRO A 112 1.41 -5.62 -12.86
C PRO A 112 2.39 -5.87 -11.71
N SER A 113 2.49 -4.96 -10.75
CA SER A 113 3.36 -5.14 -9.58
C SER A 113 2.83 -6.21 -8.63
N PHE A 114 1.58 -6.61 -8.78
CA PHE A 114 0.96 -7.66 -7.97
C PHE A 114 0.89 -9.01 -8.69
N LYS A 115 1.57 -9.13 -9.83
CA LYS A 115 1.66 -10.41 -10.53
C LYS A 115 2.30 -11.44 -9.61
N ASN A 116 1.66 -12.60 -9.44
CA ASN A 116 2.06 -13.67 -8.54
C ASN A 116 1.99 -13.31 -7.04
N TRP A 117 1.49 -12.13 -6.70
CA TRP A 117 1.41 -11.65 -5.33
C TRP A 117 0.56 -12.62 -4.48
N LYS A 118 1.16 -13.15 -3.39
CA LYS A 118 0.55 -14.14 -2.49
C LYS A 118 0.06 -15.41 -3.18
N VAL A 119 0.62 -15.76 -4.31
CA VAL A 119 0.32 -17.01 -4.99
C VAL A 119 1.34 -18.06 -4.53
N PHE A 120 0.92 -18.87 -3.56
CA PHE A 120 1.78 -19.88 -2.95
C PHE A 120 1.42 -21.27 -3.44
#